data_0bac59252d08af033bb0caca959d55a5
#
_entry.id   0bac59252d08af033bb0caca959d55a5
#
_cell.length_a   1.000
_cell.length_b   1.000
_cell.length_c   1.000
_cell.angle_alpha   90.00
_cell.angle_beta   90.00
_cell.angle_gamma   90.00
#
_symmetry.space_group_name_H-M   'P 1'
#
loop_
_entity.id
_entity.type
_entity.pdbx_description
1 polymer ?
#
loop_
_entity_poly.entity_id
_entity_poly.type
_entity_poly.pdbx_seq_one_letter_code
_entity_poly.pdbx_strand_id
1 'polypeptide(L)'
;GVCRTDLHIIEGVWAPIFDTDGKYLPIVMGHENAGWIEEVGSEVEGVKKGDPVIIHPKITGGTCLDCRRGHDMHGDGTFPGLDCQGGYAELLKTSVRNIIKLPKTLTPKDVAPYADAGLTAYRVAKKATRHLLPGENCVVIGAGGLGHIAIQCLKAMCAANIIVVEKSEIAMKAAQESGADEIVKVDGNEVEKVLELTQGKGGEAVIDFVGERGSTSKGLAMTKANSNYYIVGYGEEIKIPAVDMIITERNIIGNLVG
;
A
#
# COMPACT_ATOMS: atom_id res chain seq x y z
N GLY A 1 -2.59 -8.36 -11.46
CA GLY A 1 -3.63 -7.35 -11.18
C GLY A 1 -3.36 -6.05 -11.90
N VAL A 2 -4.20 -5.05 -11.66
CA VAL A 2 -4.08 -3.70 -12.22
C VAL A 2 -4.10 -2.69 -11.07
N CYS A 3 -3.08 -1.87 -10.98
CA CYS A 3 -2.91 -0.84 -9.95
C CYS A 3 -3.14 0.57 -10.54
N ARG A 4 -3.43 1.55 -9.69
CA ARG A 4 -3.49 2.97 -10.10
C ARG A 4 -2.16 3.45 -10.69
N THR A 5 -1.05 2.92 -10.24
CA THR A 5 0.29 3.20 -10.76
C THR A 5 0.42 2.86 -12.25
N ASP A 6 -0.20 1.78 -12.72
CA ASP A 6 -0.20 1.44 -14.15
C ASP A 6 -0.88 2.53 -14.99
N LEU A 7 -1.98 3.11 -14.48
CA LEU A 7 -2.64 4.24 -15.14
C LEU A 7 -1.76 5.49 -15.13
N HIS A 8 -1.10 5.78 -14.03
CA HIS A 8 -0.17 6.92 -13.92
C HIS A 8 1.02 6.79 -14.89
N ILE A 9 1.49 5.58 -15.18
CA ILE A 9 2.51 5.33 -16.21
C ILE A 9 1.97 5.67 -17.59
N ILE A 10 0.76 5.21 -17.93
CA ILE A 10 0.09 5.50 -19.22
C ILE A 10 -0.16 7.01 -19.39
N GLU A 11 -0.57 7.68 -18.32
CA GLU A 11 -0.83 9.12 -18.28
C GLU A 11 0.45 9.97 -18.30
N GLY A 12 1.63 9.35 -18.18
CA GLY A 12 2.93 10.03 -18.17
C GLY A 12 3.27 10.71 -16.86
N VAL A 13 2.48 10.52 -15.79
CA VAL A 13 2.71 11.13 -14.46
C VAL A 13 4.02 10.67 -13.84
N TRP A 14 4.41 9.42 -14.11
CA TRP A 14 5.63 8.82 -13.58
C TRP A 14 6.90 9.19 -14.31
N ALA A 15 6.82 9.56 -15.59
CA ALA A 15 8.00 9.83 -16.40
C ALA A 15 8.95 10.89 -15.79
N PRO A 16 8.48 12.05 -15.28
CA PRO A 16 9.33 13.05 -14.65
C PRO A 16 9.98 12.60 -13.33
N ILE A 17 9.45 11.57 -12.69
CA ILE A 17 9.89 11.11 -11.35
C ILE A 17 10.79 9.89 -11.48
N PHE A 18 10.44 8.97 -12.38
CA PHE A 18 11.00 7.63 -12.42
C PHE A 18 11.80 7.33 -13.69
N ASP A 19 11.49 7.98 -14.80
CA ASP A 19 12.15 7.80 -16.11
C ASP A 19 12.66 9.13 -16.68
N THR A 20 13.33 9.93 -15.85
CA THR A 20 13.86 11.25 -16.24
C THR A 20 14.79 11.20 -17.45
N ASP A 21 15.46 10.09 -17.67
CA ASP A 21 16.41 9.87 -18.75
C ASP A 21 15.79 9.12 -19.95
N GLY A 22 14.50 8.75 -19.89
CA GLY A 22 13.80 8.02 -20.96
C GLY A 22 14.34 6.61 -21.20
N LYS A 23 14.81 5.93 -20.15
CA LYS A 23 15.46 4.60 -20.26
C LYS A 23 14.50 3.43 -20.13
N TYR A 24 13.37 3.64 -19.47
CA TYR A 24 12.45 2.55 -19.13
C TYR A 24 11.29 2.41 -20.12
N LEU A 25 10.87 3.47 -20.77
CA LEU A 25 9.80 3.42 -21.76
C LEU A 25 10.35 3.25 -23.21
N PRO A 26 9.74 2.39 -24.04
CA PRO A 26 8.53 1.58 -23.80
C PRO A 26 8.81 0.33 -22.95
N ILE A 27 7.82 -0.06 -22.12
CA ILE A 27 7.93 -1.18 -21.17
C ILE A 27 6.66 -2.05 -21.19
N VAL A 28 6.80 -3.36 -20.95
CA VAL A 28 5.67 -4.20 -20.56
C VAL A 28 5.36 -3.92 -19.10
N MET A 29 4.19 -3.35 -18.82
CA MET A 29 3.75 -3.02 -17.46
C MET A 29 3.26 -4.27 -16.68
N GLY A 30 2.75 -4.04 -15.47
CA GLY A 30 2.17 -5.07 -14.61
C GLY A 30 3.12 -5.50 -13.51
N HIS A 31 2.86 -5.02 -12.28
CA HIS A 31 3.67 -5.30 -11.09
C HIS A 31 2.95 -6.16 -10.04
N GLU A 32 1.68 -6.50 -10.25
CA GLU A 32 0.91 -7.42 -9.42
C GLU A 32 0.88 -8.82 -10.06
N ASN A 33 1.90 -9.61 -9.79
CA ASN A 33 2.18 -10.83 -10.53
C ASN A 33 1.96 -12.10 -9.71
N ALA A 34 1.19 -13.03 -10.28
CA ALA A 34 1.02 -14.40 -9.80
C ALA A 34 0.78 -15.33 -10.99
N GLY A 35 1.14 -16.59 -10.87
CA GLY A 35 1.03 -17.54 -11.97
C GLY A 35 1.50 -18.94 -11.59
N TRP A 36 1.80 -19.73 -12.59
CA TRP A 36 2.40 -21.05 -12.42
C TRP A 36 3.80 -21.04 -13.02
N ILE A 37 4.71 -21.76 -12.39
CA ILE A 37 6.07 -21.92 -12.91
C ILE A 37 6.01 -22.69 -14.25
N GLU A 38 6.46 -22.08 -15.33
CA GLU A 38 6.56 -22.75 -16.62
C GLU A 38 7.92 -23.45 -16.78
N GLU A 39 9.00 -22.76 -16.45
CA GLU A 39 10.36 -23.29 -16.52
C GLU A 39 11.21 -22.81 -15.33
N VAL A 40 12.22 -23.58 -14.98
CA VAL A 40 13.21 -23.25 -13.95
C VAL A 40 14.61 -23.40 -14.51
N GLY A 41 15.54 -22.54 -14.10
CA GLY A 41 16.96 -22.67 -14.44
C GLY A 41 17.58 -23.91 -13.78
N SER A 42 18.67 -24.41 -14.34
CA SER A 42 19.36 -25.64 -13.88
C SER A 42 19.82 -25.58 -12.42
N GLU A 43 20.16 -24.40 -11.94
CA GLU A 43 20.66 -24.17 -10.57
C GLU A 43 19.56 -23.77 -9.58
N VAL A 44 18.29 -23.75 -10.00
CA VAL A 44 17.17 -23.32 -9.16
C VAL A 44 16.65 -24.49 -8.34
N GLU A 45 16.62 -24.30 -7.04
CA GLU A 45 16.05 -25.26 -6.08
C GLU A 45 14.79 -24.70 -5.41
N GLY A 46 13.98 -25.59 -4.81
CA GLY A 46 12.81 -25.24 -3.99
C GLY A 46 11.52 -24.99 -4.77
N VAL A 47 11.56 -24.82 -6.09
CA VAL A 47 10.40 -24.65 -6.98
C VAL A 47 10.53 -25.54 -8.21
N LYS A 48 9.41 -25.88 -8.84
CA LYS A 48 9.35 -26.70 -10.05
C LYS A 48 8.23 -26.27 -10.97
N LYS A 49 8.29 -26.69 -12.23
CA LYS A 49 7.22 -26.51 -13.20
C LYS A 49 5.85 -26.93 -12.63
N GLY A 50 4.88 -26.06 -12.81
CA GLY A 50 3.49 -26.24 -12.34
C GLY A 50 3.23 -25.77 -10.90
N ASP A 51 4.24 -25.36 -10.12
CA ASP A 51 4.01 -24.79 -8.81
C ASP A 51 3.24 -23.47 -8.92
N PRO A 52 2.11 -23.27 -8.19
CA PRO A 52 1.41 -22.00 -8.11
C PRO A 52 2.18 -21.02 -7.22
N VAL A 53 2.35 -19.80 -7.69
CA VAL A 53 3.21 -18.80 -7.04
C VAL A 53 2.61 -17.39 -7.11
N ILE A 54 2.98 -16.56 -6.14
CA ILE A 54 2.87 -15.10 -6.18
C ILE A 54 4.29 -14.52 -6.16
N ILE A 55 4.48 -13.40 -6.84
CA ILE A 55 5.81 -12.80 -7.03
C ILE A 55 5.93 -11.57 -6.14
N HIS A 56 6.97 -11.52 -5.30
CA HIS A 56 7.34 -10.29 -4.60
C HIS A 56 7.71 -9.21 -5.63
N PRO A 57 7.17 -7.99 -5.52
CA PRO A 57 7.19 -7.01 -6.62
C PRO A 57 8.58 -6.44 -6.92
N LYS A 58 9.55 -6.51 -6.01
CA LYS A 58 10.92 -6.05 -6.25
C LYS A 58 11.90 -7.21 -6.35
N ILE A 59 12.57 -7.32 -7.49
CA ILE A 59 13.63 -8.32 -7.72
C ILE A 59 14.93 -7.79 -7.13
N THR A 60 15.45 -8.44 -6.08
CA THR A 60 16.69 -8.07 -5.40
C THR A 60 17.70 -9.18 -5.40
N GLY A 61 19.00 -8.83 -5.33
CA GLY A 61 20.09 -9.80 -5.24
C GLY A 61 20.27 -10.42 -3.85
N GLY A 62 19.65 -9.86 -2.80
CA GLY A 62 19.75 -10.36 -1.43
C GLY A 62 21.07 -10.07 -0.71
N THR A 63 22.04 -9.46 -1.38
CA THR A 63 23.41 -9.30 -0.85
C THR A 63 23.70 -7.93 -0.26
N CYS A 64 22.95 -6.88 -0.65
CA CYS A 64 23.09 -5.55 -0.08
C CYS A 64 22.63 -5.53 1.39
N LEU A 65 23.01 -4.46 2.11
CA LEU A 65 22.76 -4.36 3.55
C LEU A 65 21.24 -4.33 3.86
N ASP A 66 20.46 -3.63 3.05
CA ASP A 66 19.00 -3.55 3.24
C ASP A 66 18.34 -4.91 3.05
N CYS A 67 18.71 -5.66 2.00
CA CYS A 67 18.21 -7.01 1.78
C CYS A 67 18.56 -7.95 2.95
N ARG A 68 19.79 -7.86 3.49
CA ARG A 68 20.21 -8.67 4.64
C ARG A 68 19.48 -8.33 5.93
N ARG A 69 18.94 -7.11 6.03
CA ARG A 69 18.09 -6.65 7.15
C ARG A 69 16.60 -6.98 6.95
N GLY A 70 16.23 -7.58 5.83
CA GLY A 70 14.83 -7.84 5.48
C GLY A 70 14.08 -6.60 4.93
N HIS A 71 14.81 -5.60 4.47
CA HIS A 71 14.27 -4.38 3.88
C HIS A 71 14.43 -4.41 2.35
N ASP A 72 14.00 -5.49 1.71
CA ASP A 72 14.19 -5.72 0.28
C ASP A 72 13.65 -4.58 -0.59
N MET A 73 12.58 -3.91 -0.17
CA MET A 73 12.03 -2.76 -0.89
C MET A 73 12.98 -1.55 -0.99
N HIS A 74 13.94 -1.45 -0.08
CA HIS A 74 15.00 -0.41 -0.07
C HIS A 74 16.34 -0.93 -0.62
N GLY A 75 16.44 -2.24 -0.89
CA GLY A 75 17.63 -2.86 -1.46
C GLY A 75 17.81 -2.55 -2.94
N ASP A 76 19.03 -2.84 -3.44
CA ASP A 76 19.34 -2.75 -4.87
C ASP A 76 18.54 -3.79 -5.65
N GLY A 77 17.88 -3.37 -6.72
CA GLY A 77 17.07 -4.27 -7.52
C GLY A 77 16.15 -3.55 -8.50
N THR A 78 15.33 -4.32 -9.20
CA THR A 78 14.42 -3.85 -10.24
C THR A 78 12.98 -4.18 -9.90
N PHE A 79 12.06 -3.39 -10.48
CA PHE A 79 10.63 -3.48 -10.26
C PHE A 79 9.94 -3.88 -11.57
N PRO A 80 9.54 -5.16 -11.76
CA PRO A 80 8.82 -5.58 -12.95
C PRO A 80 7.57 -4.73 -13.20
N GLY A 81 7.47 -4.19 -14.41
CA GLY A 81 6.38 -3.31 -14.81
C GLY A 81 6.59 -1.83 -14.52
N LEU A 82 7.74 -1.46 -13.90
CA LEU A 82 8.12 -0.07 -13.65
C LEU A 82 9.47 0.27 -14.29
N ASP A 83 10.53 -0.47 -14.00
CA ASP A 83 11.89 -0.24 -14.51
C ASP A 83 12.49 -1.46 -15.24
N CYS A 84 11.76 -2.56 -15.29
CA CYS A 84 12.04 -3.71 -16.13
C CYS A 84 10.72 -4.37 -16.59
N GLN A 85 10.77 -5.29 -17.55
CA GLN A 85 9.59 -5.91 -18.15
C GLN A 85 8.69 -6.57 -17.10
N GLY A 86 7.41 -6.23 -17.12
CA GLY A 86 6.41 -6.68 -16.16
C GLY A 86 5.53 -7.82 -16.64
N GLY A 87 4.44 -8.06 -15.92
CA GLY A 87 3.59 -9.23 -16.05
C GLY A 87 2.35 -9.07 -16.94
N TYR A 88 2.18 -7.98 -17.68
CA TYR A 88 1.14 -7.91 -18.72
C TYR A 88 1.60 -8.67 -19.98
N ALA A 89 1.96 -9.92 -19.74
CA ALA A 89 2.51 -10.85 -20.72
C ALA A 89 2.11 -12.29 -20.37
N GLU A 90 2.26 -13.21 -21.32
CA GLU A 90 2.01 -14.64 -21.09
C GLU A 90 3.04 -15.25 -20.12
N LEU A 91 4.28 -14.76 -20.18
CA LEU A 91 5.39 -15.23 -19.34
C LEU A 91 6.13 -14.05 -18.70
N LEU A 92 6.51 -14.21 -17.45
CA LEU A 92 7.35 -13.29 -16.69
C LEU A 92 8.60 -14.03 -16.20
N LYS A 93 9.77 -13.47 -16.47
CA LYS A 93 11.04 -13.96 -15.90
C LYS A 93 11.32 -13.23 -14.58
N THR A 94 11.59 -14.00 -13.53
CA THR A 94 11.92 -13.44 -12.22
C THR A 94 13.00 -14.28 -11.50
N SER A 95 13.54 -13.77 -10.40
CA SER A 95 14.45 -14.52 -9.53
C SER A 95 13.67 -15.48 -8.63
N VAL A 96 14.24 -16.64 -8.33
CA VAL A 96 13.67 -17.59 -7.34
C VAL A 96 13.51 -16.95 -5.98
N ARG A 97 14.34 -15.97 -5.62
CA ARG A 97 14.24 -15.21 -4.37
C ARG A 97 12.91 -14.46 -4.24
N ASN A 98 12.30 -14.06 -5.35
CA ASN A 98 11.03 -13.31 -5.38
C ASN A 98 9.80 -14.22 -5.39
N ILE A 99 10.01 -15.52 -5.50
CA ILE A 99 8.92 -16.49 -5.62
C ILE A 99 8.42 -16.90 -4.24
N ILE A 100 7.11 -16.75 -4.03
CA ILE A 100 6.42 -17.24 -2.85
C ILE A 100 5.43 -18.31 -3.32
N LYS A 101 5.64 -19.56 -2.90
CA LYS A 101 4.76 -20.67 -3.25
C LYS A 101 3.42 -20.52 -2.56
N LEU A 102 2.35 -20.68 -3.31
CA LEU A 102 1.00 -20.65 -2.77
C LEU A 102 0.62 -21.99 -2.17
N PRO A 103 -0.12 -22.00 -1.06
CA PRO A 103 -0.75 -23.21 -0.57
C PRO A 103 -1.82 -23.69 -1.58
N LYS A 104 -2.12 -24.98 -1.58
CA LYS A 104 -3.07 -25.61 -2.52
C LYS A 104 -4.49 -25.04 -2.48
N THR A 105 -4.84 -24.32 -1.41
CA THR A 105 -6.14 -23.67 -1.20
C THR A 105 -6.28 -22.33 -1.92
N LEU A 106 -5.18 -21.76 -2.44
CA LEU A 106 -5.16 -20.47 -3.13
C LEU A 106 -4.79 -20.65 -4.59
N THR A 107 -5.43 -19.87 -5.46
CA THR A 107 -5.08 -19.85 -6.88
C THR A 107 -4.33 -18.55 -7.20
N PRO A 108 -3.36 -18.55 -8.15
CA PRO A 108 -2.68 -17.33 -8.58
C PRO A 108 -3.63 -16.21 -9.02
N LYS A 109 -4.75 -16.56 -9.67
CA LYS A 109 -5.77 -15.63 -10.12
C LYS A 109 -6.36 -14.81 -8.95
N ASP A 110 -6.60 -15.47 -7.82
CA ASP A 110 -7.27 -14.84 -6.67
C ASP A 110 -6.33 -13.98 -5.85
N VAL A 111 -5.01 -14.28 -5.91
CA VAL A 111 -4.02 -13.63 -5.06
C VAL A 111 -3.14 -12.59 -5.79
N ALA A 112 -3.23 -12.46 -7.10
CA ALA A 112 -2.38 -11.55 -7.85
C ALA A 112 -2.36 -10.11 -7.30
N PRO A 113 -3.48 -9.48 -6.90
CA PRO A 113 -3.49 -8.15 -6.30
C PRO A 113 -2.72 -8.07 -4.97
N TYR A 114 -2.55 -9.18 -4.27
CA TYR A 114 -1.80 -9.18 -3.00
C TYR A 114 -0.29 -9.05 -3.20
N ALA A 115 0.23 -9.18 -4.42
CA ALA A 115 1.62 -8.94 -4.72
C ALA A 115 2.03 -7.46 -4.54
N ASP A 116 1.08 -6.51 -4.69
CA ASP A 116 1.29 -5.09 -4.43
C ASP A 116 0.26 -4.53 -3.46
N ALA A 117 -1.01 -4.46 -3.82
CA ALA A 117 -2.05 -3.85 -3.00
C ALA A 117 -2.15 -4.52 -1.62
N GLY A 118 -2.12 -5.85 -1.56
CA GLY A 118 -2.15 -6.59 -0.30
C GLY A 118 -0.91 -6.36 0.55
N LEU A 119 0.27 -6.42 -0.06
CA LEU A 119 1.55 -6.22 0.62
C LEU A 119 1.68 -4.79 1.18
N THR A 120 1.31 -3.78 0.39
CA THR A 120 1.30 -2.36 0.76
C THR A 120 0.35 -2.09 1.93
N ALA A 121 -0.88 -2.61 1.84
CA ALA A 121 -1.89 -2.47 2.89
C ALA A 121 -1.45 -3.16 4.20
N TYR A 122 -0.93 -4.37 4.12
CA TYR A 122 -0.39 -5.10 5.27
C TYR A 122 0.76 -4.35 5.93
N ARG A 123 1.70 -3.82 5.13
CA ARG A 123 2.85 -3.10 5.68
C ARG A 123 2.45 -1.86 6.46
N VAL A 124 1.57 -1.01 5.92
CA VAL A 124 1.12 0.19 6.64
C VAL A 124 0.30 -0.17 7.88
N ALA A 125 -0.58 -1.18 7.80
CA ALA A 125 -1.31 -1.67 8.96
C ALA A 125 -0.34 -2.16 10.06
N LYS A 126 0.67 -2.96 9.70
CA LYS A 126 1.71 -3.43 10.63
C LYS A 126 2.53 -2.30 11.26
N LYS A 127 2.78 -1.20 10.53
CA LYS A 127 3.44 -0.01 11.10
C LYS A 127 2.51 0.69 12.10
N ALA A 128 1.25 0.91 11.72
CA ALA A 128 0.27 1.61 12.53
C ALA A 128 -0.03 0.85 13.84
N THR A 129 -0.25 -0.46 13.76
CA THR A 129 -0.61 -1.29 14.94
C THR A 129 0.47 -1.35 16.01
N ARG A 130 1.71 -1.03 15.70
CA ARG A 130 2.79 -0.93 16.72
C ARG A 130 2.59 0.22 17.71
N HIS A 131 1.77 1.19 17.34
CA HIS A 131 1.54 2.43 18.09
C HIS A 131 0.07 2.61 18.50
N LEU A 132 -0.79 1.63 18.21
CA LEU A 132 -2.21 1.66 18.54
C LEU A 132 -2.48 0.77 19.75
N LEU A 133 -3.05 1.36 20.78
CA LEU A 133 -3.57 0.65 21.94
C LEU A 133 -5.05 0.25 21.74
N PRO A 134 -5.55 -0.75 22.47
CA PRO A 134 -6.97 -1.10 22.44
C PRO A 134 -7.88 0.11 22.75
N GLY A 135 -8.89 0.33 21.89
CA GLY A 135 -9.83 1.45 22.03
C GLY A 135 -9.36 2.79 21.46
N GLU A 136 -8.11 2.90 20.99
CA GLU A 136 -7.66 4.06 20.21
C GLU A 136 -8.25 4.07 18.80
N ASN A 137 -8.20 5.23 18.14
CA ASN A 137 -8.83 5.43 16.83
C ASN A 137 -7.81 5.36 15.69
N CYS A 138 -8.09 4.55 14.70
CA CYS A 138 -7.37 4.51 13.43
C CYS A 138 -8.28 5.04 12.31
N VAL A 139 -7.90 6.15 11.71
CA VAL A 139 -8.63 6.72 10.57
C VAL A 139 -8.04 6.19 9.27
N VAL A 140 -8.86 5.65 8.39
CA VAL A 140 -8.48 5.17 7.07
C VAL A 140 -9.13 6.04 6.00
N ILE A 141 -8.34 6.78 5.24
CA ILE A 141 -8.81 7.64 4.15
C ILE A 141 -8.71 6.86 2.84
N GLY A 142 -9.86 6.58 2.24
CA GLY A 142 -10.00 5.76 1.04
C GLY A 142 -10.10 4.26 1.33
N ALA A 143 -11.20 3.64 0.92
CA ALA A 143 -11.48 2.21 1.07
C ALA A 143 -11.50 1.45 -0.27
N GLY A 144 -10.73 1.94 -1.24
CA GLY A 144 -10.53 1.27 -2.53
C GLY A 144 -9.69 0.00 -2.43
N GLY A 145 -8.94 -0.33 -3.49
CA GLY A 145 -8.16 -1.57 -3.60
C GLY A 145 -7.21 -1.86 -2.44
N LEU A 146 -6.58 -0.84 -1.85
CA LEU A 146 -5.69 -1.00 -0.70
C LEU A 146 -6.44 -0.87 0.63
N GLY A 147 -7.33 0.13 0.73
CA GLY A 147 -7.98 0.48 2.01
C GLY A 147 -8.81 -0.64 2.60
N HIS A 148 -9.63 -1.34 1.79
CA HIS A 148 -10.45 -2.45 2.32
C HIS A 148 -9.59 -3.63 2.81
N ILE A 149 -8.41 -3.86 2.22
CA ILE A 149 -7.46 -4.87 2.72
C ILE A 149 -6.81 -4.38 4.02
N ALA A 150 -6.42 -3.09 4.09
CA ALA A 150 -5.84 -2.52 5.31
C ALA A 150 -6.82 -2.59 6.50
N ILE A 151 -8.11 -2.34 6.29
CA ILE A 151 -9.15 -2.47 7.32
C ILE A 151 -9.14 -3.91 7.89
N GLN A 152 -9.15 -4.93 7.03
CA GLN A 152 -9.10 -6.32 7.46
C GLN A 152 -7.80 -6.65 8.23
N CYS A 153 -6.65 -6.13 7.75
CA CYS A 153 -5.38 -6.30 8.45
C CYS A 153 -5.41 -5.63 9.84
N LEU A 154 -5.91 -4.40 9.95
CA LEU A 154 -6.05 -3.69 11.22
C LEU A 154 -6.94 -4.46 12.20
N LYS A 155 -8.12 -4.93 11.74
CA LYS A 155 -9.03 -5.72 12.60
C LYS A 155 -8.40 -7.03 13.08
N ALA A 156 -7.56 -7.66 12.25
CA ALA A 156 -6.87 -8.89 12.63
C ALA A 156 -5.67 -8.65 13.58
N MET A 157 -5.09 -7.45 13.60
CA MET A 157 -3.83 -7.17 14.27
C MET A 157 -3.96 -6.32 15.53
N CYS A 158 -5.04 -5.55 15.71
CA CYS A 158 -5.24 -4.70 16.89
C CYS A 158 -6.72 -4.57 17.26
N ALA A 159 -6.97 -4.00 18.45
CA ALA A 159 -8.31 -3.71 18.96
C ALA A 159 -8.62 -2.20 18.92
N ALA A 160 -8.13 -1.51 17.91
CA ALA A 160 -8.45 -0.10 17.66
C ALA A 160 -9.83 0.04 17.01
N ASN A 161 -10.47 1.20 17.20
CA ASN A 161 -11.67 1.60 16.47
C ASN A 161 -11.26 2.09 15.07
N ILE A 162 -11.84 1.54 14.02
CA ILE A 162 -11.49 1.88 12.64
C ILE A 162 -12.57 2.81 12.07
N ILE A 163 -12.19 4.07 11.82
CA ILE A 163 -13.03 5.10 11.22
C ILE A 163 -12.61 5.24 9.76
N VAL A 164 -13.51 4.99 8.82
CA VAL A 164 -13.21 5.06 7.38
C VAL A 164 -13.79 6.32 6.76
N VAL A 165 -12.98 7.09 6.05
CA VAL A 165 -13.38 8.28 5.31
C VAL A 165 -13.41 7.94 3.82
N GLU A 166 -14.59 7.90 3.21
CA GLU A 166 -14.77 7.46 1.82
C GLU A 166 -15.88 8.23 1.11
N LYS A 167 -15.77 8.41 -0.21
CA LYS A 167 -16.78 9.09 -1.04
C LYS A 167 -17.70 8.15 -1.81
N SER A 168 -17.21 6.97 -2.18
CA SER A 168 -17.91 5.97 -2.99
C SER A 168 -18.79 5.10 -2.12
N GLU A 169 -20.09 5.04 -2.41
CA GLU A 169 -21.03 4.20 -1.67
C GLU A 169 -20.68 2.70 -1.78
N ILE A 170 -20.15 2.28 -2.92
CA ILE A 170 -19.68 0.89 -3.11
C ILE A 170 -18.50 0.61 -2.18
N ALA A 171 -17.52 1.53 -2.11
CA ALA A 171 -16.36 1.37 -1.24
C ALA A 171 -16.71 1.51 0.25
N MET A 172 -17.68 2.38 0.62
CA MET A 172 -18.20 2.46 1.98
C MET A 172 -18.82 1.12 2.43
N LYS A 173 -19.61 0.48 1.56
CA LYS A 173 -20.18 -0.84 1.85
C LYS A 173 -19.09 -1.90 2.01
N ALA A 174 -18.12 -1.93 1.11
CA ALA A 174 -16.97 -2.83 1.21
C ALA A 174 -16.14 -2.60 2.49
N ALA A 175 -15.98 -1.35 2.93
CA ALA A 175 -15.32 -1.01 4.18
C ALA A 175 -16.07 -1.56 5.39
N GLN A 176 -17.39 -1.43 5.40
CA GLN A 176 -18.24 -1.96 6.47
C GLN A 176 -18.17 -3.50 6.53
N GLU A 177 -18.25 -4.17 5.37
CA GLU A 177 -18.08 -5.64 5.26
C GLU A 177 -16.67 -6.08 5.68
N SER A 178 -15.67 -5.24 5.50
CA SER A 178 -14.27 -5.48 5.92
C SER A 178 -14.01 -5.25 7.41
N GLY A 179 -14.99 -4.70 8.15
CA GLY A 179 -14.94 -4.53 9.60
C GLY A 179 -14.63 -3.11 10.07
N ALA A 180 -14.91 -2.08 9.27
CA ALA A 180 -14.90 -0.70 9.75
C ALA A 180 -15.94 -0.52 10.87
N ASP A 181 -15.58 0.18 11.94
CA ASP A 181 -16.48 0.48 13.04
C ASP A 181 -17.35 1.68 12.72
N GLU A 182 -16.81 2.70 12.05
CA GLU A 182 -17.51 3.90 11.64
C GLU A 182 -17.18 4.27 10.18
N ILE A 183 -18.18 4.82 9.47
CA ILE A 183 -18.03 5.30 8.10
C ILE A 183 -18.38 6.79 8.04
N VAL A 184 -17.44 7.59 7.58
CA VAL A 184 -17.60 9.02 7.34
C VAL A 184 -17.60 9.28 5.83
N LYS A 185 -18.73 9.78 5.31
CA LYS A 185 -18.83 10.16 3.89
C LYS A 185 -18.08 11.46 3.64
N VAL A 186 -17.29 11.49 2.56
CA VAL A 186 -16.65 12.72 2.07
C VAL A 186 -17.71 13.63 1.46
N ASP A 187 -18.06 14.70 2.16
CA ASP A 187 -19.06 15.69 1.77
C ASP A 187 -18.65 17.15 2.06
N GLY A 188 -17.39 17.35 2.46
CA GLY A 188 -16.82 18.64 2.86
C GLY A 188 -16.73 18.83 4.37
N ASN A 189 -17.44 18.03 5.18
CA ASN A 189 -17.43 18.09 6.64
C ASN A 189 -16.79 16.85 7.28
N GLU A 190 -16.04 16.07 6.51
CA GLU A 190 -15.46 14.80 6.98
C GLU A 190 -14.47 14.98 8.12
N VAL A 191 -13.73 16.11 8.17
CA VAL A 191 -12.77 16.41 9.25
C VAL A 191 -13.54 16.63 10.56
N GLU A 192 -14.56 17.45 10.55
CA GLU A 192 -15.41 17.75 11.71
C GLU A 192 -16.06 16.48 12.26
N LYS A 193 -16.58 15.63 11.37
CA LYS A 193 -17.19 14.35 11.76
C LYS A 193 -16.19 13.39 12.41
N VAL A 194 -14.98 13.28 11.86
CA VAL A 194 -13.92 12.47 12.48
C VAL A 194 -13.55 13.05 13.85
N LEU A 195 -13.44 14.37 13.97
CA LEU A 195 -13.14 15.02 15.26
C LEU A 195 -14.27 14.79 16.27
N GLU A 196 -15.54 14.84 15.87
CA GLU A 196 -16.69 14.50 16.74
C GLU A 196 -16.58 13.05 17.24
N LEU A 197 -16.34 12.07 16.36
CA LEU A 197 -16.16 10.66 16.72
C LEU A 197 -14.96 10.43 17.64
N THR A 198 -13.95 11.29 17.58
CA THR A 198 -12.72 11.19 18.37
C THR A 198 -12.66 12.23 19.51
N GLN A 199 -13.79 12.77 19.94
CA GLN A 199 -13.91 13.73 21.05
C GLN A 199 -13.05 14.99 20.85
N GLY A 200 -12.92 15.47 19.64
CA GLY A 200 -12.13 16.63 19.24
C GLY A 200 -10.62 16.41 19.13
N LYS A 201 -10.14 15.19 19.36
CA LYS A 201 -8.69 14.89 19.43
C LYS A 201 -8.06 14.44 18.11
N GLY A 202 -8.84 13.79 17.25
CA GLY A 202 -8.34 13.09 16.06
C GLY A 202 -7.90 11.66 16.34
N GLY A 203 -7.48 10.95 15.29
CA GLY A 203 -7.01 9.57 15.38
C GLY A 203 -5.54 9.46 15.80
N GLU A 204 -5.22 8.43 16.58
CA GLU A 204 -3.85 8.07 16.96
C GLU A 204 -3.04 7.55 15.77
N ALA A 205 -3.71 6.99 14.78
CA ALA A 205 -3.15 6.72 13.46
C ALA A 205 -4.11 7.20 12.37
N VAL A 206 -3.59 7.86 11.36
CA VAL A 206 -4.34 8.19 10.13
C VAL A 206 -3.57 7.60 8.96
N ILE A 207 -4.24 6.79 8.14
CA ILE A 207 -3.65 6.13 6.97
C ILE A 207 -4.33 6.66 5.72
N ASP A 208 -3.58 7.33 4.85
CA ASP A 208 -4.11 7.94 3.63
C ASP A 208 -3.71 7.13 2.39
N PHE A 209 -4.69 6.44 1.80
CA PHE A 209 -4.55 5.71 0.54
C PHE A 209 -4.91 6.56 -0.68
N VAL A 210 -5.30 7.82 -0.50
CA VAL A 210 -5.71 8.73 -1.57
C VAL A 210 -4.56 9.62 -2.02
N GLY A 211 -3.98 10.44 -1.13
CA GLY A 211 -2.84 11.31 -1.39
C GLY A 211 -3.08 12.37 -2.46
N GLU A 212 -4.33 12.71 -2.76
CA GLU A 212 -4.72 13.68 -3.77
C GLU A 212 -6.00 14.43 -3.37
N ARG A 213 -6.28 15.58 -4.04
CA ARG A 213 -7.54 16.35 -3.88
C ARG A 213 -7.78 16.86 -2.46
N GLY A 214 -6.72 17.23 -1.78
CA GLY A 214 -6.77 17.78 -0.42
C GLY A 214 -6.82 16.71 0.68
N SER A 215 -6.66 15.43 0.37
CA SER A 215 -6.69 14.36 1.39
C SER A 215 -5.56 14.49 2.39
N THR A 216 -4.38 14.95 1.96
CA THR A 216 -3.21 15.10 2.85
C THR A 216 -3.42 16.17 3.91
N SER A 217 -3.96 17.33 3.53
CA SER A 217 -4.29 18.40 4.47
C SER A 217 -5.39 17.97 5.46
N LYS A 218 -6.42 17.28 4.96
CA LYS A 218 -7.51 16.74 5.78
C LYS A 218 -7.03 15.61 6.69
N GLY A 219 -6.18 14.72 6.19
CA GLY A 219 -5.57 13.66 6.98
C GLY A 219 -4.76 14.19 8.14
N LEU A 220 -3.96 15.22 7.90
CA LEU A 220 -3.25 15.92 8.97
C LEU A 220 -4.18 16.56 10.00
N ALA A 221 -5.27 17.20 9.55
CA ALA A 221 -6.26 17.80 10.44
C ALA A 221 -6.99 16.75 11.30
N MET A 222 -7.17 15.54 10.77
CA MET A 222 -7.76 14.40 11.49
C MET A 222 -6.75 13.66 12.39
N THR A 223 -5.45 13.97 12.30
CA THR A 223 -4.41 13.30 13.10
C THR A 223 -4.28 13.97 14.46
N LYS A 224 -4.34 13.21 15.53
CA LYS A 224 -4.13 13.66 16.91
C LYS A 224 -2.72 14.21 17.10
N ALA A 225 -2.53 15.12 18.05
CA ALA A 225 -1.19 15.55 18.45
C ALA A 225 -0.38 14.37 19.01
N ASN A 226 0.93 14.38 18.81
CA ASN A 226 1.87 13.29 19.15
C ASN A 226 1.47 11.93 18.57
N SER A 227 0.95 11.93 17.34
CA SER A 227 0.44 10.72 16.67
C SER A 227 0.92 10.63 15.22
N ASN A 228 0.52 9.59 14.50
CA ASN A 228 1.13 9.21 13.24
C ASN A 228 0.19 9.40 12.05
N TYR A 229 0.64 10.12 11.03
CA TYR A 229 0.02 10.19 9.72
C TYR A 229 0.84 9.39 8.70
N TYR A 230 0.24 8.33 8.17
CA TYR A 230 0.85 7.44 7.18
C TYR A 230 0.36 7.78 5.78
N ILE A 231 1.31 8.07 4.88
CA ILE A 231 1.03 8.39 3.48
C ILE A 231 1.35 7.18 2.62
N VAL A 232 0.34 6.71 1.90
CA VAL A 232 0.42 5.59 0.97
C VAL A 232 0.04 6.02 -0.44
N GLY A 233 -1.08 6.75 -0.58
CA GLY A 233 -1.49 7.40 -1.82
C GLY A 233 -0.58 8.58 -2.16
N TYR A 234 -0.55 8.96 -3.42
CA TYR A 234 0.27 10.06 -3.90
C TYR A 234 -0.40 10.81 -5.06
N GLY A 235 -0.10 12.08 -5.21
CA GLY A 235 -0.64 12.94 -6.26
C GLY A 235 -0.61 14.43 -5.92
N GLU A 236 -0.39 14.78 -4.64
CA GLU A 236 -0.28 16.18 -4.24
C GLU A 236 0.91 16.45 -3.32
N GLU A 237 1.23 17.74 -3.14
CA GLU A 237 2.25 18.20 -2.21
C GLU A 237 1.69 18.31 -0.80
N ILE A 238 2.51 18.02 0.20
CA ILE A 238 2.20 18.27 1.61
C ILE A 238 2.78 19.61 2.00
N LYS A 239 1.92 20.54 2.42
CA LYS A 239 2.34 21.87 2.87
C LYS A 239 1.96 22.05 4.34
N ILE A 240 2.97 22.16 5.20
CA ILE A 240 2.79 22.27 6.64
C ILE A 240 3.69 23.38 7.15
N PRO A 241 3.14 24.37 7.89
CA PRO A 241 3.97 25.31 8.63
C PRO A 241 4.83 24.60 9.67
N ALA A 242 6.11 24.93 9.77
CA ALA A 242 7.01 24.30 10.73
C ALA A 242 6.51 24.43 12.19
N VAL A 243 5.86 25.56 12.51
CA VAL A 243 5.28 25.80 13.85
C VAL A 243 4.22 24.77 14.19
N ASP A 244 3.40 24.33 13.23
CA ASP A 244 2.35 23.33 13.46
C ASP A 244 2.97 21.96 13.81
N MET A 245 4.06 21.59 13.14
CA MET A 245 4.81 20.39 13.45
C MET A 245 5.41 20.43 14.85
N ILE A 246 5.98 21.59 15.25
CA ILE A 246 6.58 21.76 16.57
C ILE A 246 5.52 21.67 17.68
N ILE A 247 4.38 22.35 17.51
CA ILE A 247 3.34 22.40 18.54
C ILE A 247 2.60 21.07 18.65
N THR A 248 2.38 20.40 17.53
CA THR A 248 1.58 19.16 17.51
C THR A 248 2.40 17.91 17.68
N GLU A 249 3.72 17.95 17.44
CA GLU A 249 4.63 16.78 17.48
C GLU A 249 4.11 15.59 16.62
N ARG A 250 3.36 15.87 15.55
CA ARG A 250 2.86 14.84 14.65
C ARG A 250 3.98 14.22 13.83
N ASN A 251 3.89 12.93 13.59
CA ASN A 251 4.81 12.22 12.71
C ASN A 251 4.17 12.03 11.33
N ILE A 252 4.91 12.33 10.27
CA ILE A 252 4.51 12.06 8.89
C ILE A 252 5.40 10.94 8.36
N ILE A 253 4.78 9.85 7.96
CA ILE A 253 5.48 8.60 7.64
C ILE A 253 5.07 8.11 6.26
N GLY A 254 6.00 8.12 5.32
CA GLY A 254 5.80 7.50 4.00
C GLY A 254 5.74 5.97 4.09
N ASN A 255 4.91 5.37 3.24
CA ASN A 255 4.83 3.92 3.11
C ASN A 255 4.92 3.50 1.65
N LEU A 256 6.07 2.97 1.27
CA LEU A 256 6.27 2.27 0.01
C LEU A 256 5.66 0.86 0.12
N VAL A 257 5.57 0.14 -0.98
CA VAL A 257 5.22 -1.29 -1.02
C VAL A 257 6.07 -2.11 -0.04
N GLY A 258 5.57 -3.11 0.58
CA GLY A 258 6.06 -4.16 1.44
C GLY A 258 7.45 -4.21 2.06
#